data_4d1633cf7f0bb7de05f3814615442e1c
#
_entry.id   4d1633cf7f0bb7de05f3814615442e1c
#
_cell.length_a   1.000
_cell.length_b   1.000
_cell.length_c   1.000
_cell.angle_alpha   90.00
_cell.angle_beta   90.00
_cell.angle_gamma   90.00
#
_symmetry.space_group_name_H-M   'P 1'
#
loop_
_entity.id
_entity.type
_entity.pdbx_description
1 polymer ?
#
loop_
_entity_poly.entity_id
_entity_poly.type
_entity_poly.pdbx_seq_one_letter_code
_entity_poly.pdbx_strand_id
1 'polypeptide(L)'
;MGRFIILSGPSCVGKGPLHSTFSKFFPELAASLHKLVLYNCRSPRPGEIDGKDYWFRSREEIEALRKKENFIVLDVRGDLQAVDLNDVDRALAAGDLFFEGNPFVGRKLQEALAPKANLLTVFLSPLSREEILFLKSRNVALPDFLTDVMRRKLLRRTQRQKGILSLKDLENIERRASSAYTELKEARHFDYVIPNHDGEDSENWDAFYYPVGDARKALVAFADLTTGKVPAAAEKWDEELIR
;
A
#
# COMPACT_ATOMS: atom_id res chain seq x y z
N MET A 1 -12.39 21.64 -0.30
CA MET A 1 -11.90 20.51 -1.09
C MET A 1 -11.25 19.54 -0.14
N GLY A 2 -11.65 18.28 -0.19
CA GLY A 2 -11.13 17.23 0.69
C GLY A 2 -9.64 16.98 0.46
N ARG A 3 -9.00 16.29 1.44
CA ARG A 3 -7.62 15.81 1.31
C ARG A 3 -7.63 14.47 0.57
N PHE A 4 -6.54 14.18 -0.10
CA PHE A 4 -6.32 12.83 -0.63
C PHE A 4 -5.20 12.14 0.14
N ILE A 5 -5.56 11.09 0.87
CA ILE A 5 -4.64 10.30 1.69
C ILE A 5 -4.25 9.05 0.91
N ILE A 6 -2.97 8.89 0.63
CA ILE A 6 -2.39 7.77 -0.12
C ILE A 6 -1.57 6.92 0.83
N LEU A 7 -2.01 5.68 1.11
CA LEU A 7 -1.26 4.67 1.85
C LEU A 7 -0.70 3.64 0.89
N SER A 8 0.61 3.60 0.74
CA SER A 8 1.28 2.68 -0.18
C SER A 8 2.37 1.86 0.53
N GLY A 9 2.91 0.88 -0.17
CA GLY A 9 3.99 0.02 0.33
C GLY A 9 4.00 -1.33 -0.38
N PRO A 10 5.07 -2.12 -0.23
CA PRO A 10 5.19 -3.43 -0.83
C PRO A 10 4.06 -4.39 -0.43
N SER A 11 3.95 -5.48 -1.17
CA SER A 11 3.00 -6.54 -0.79
C SER A 11 3.35 -7.14 0.56
N CYS A 12 2.34 -7.43 1.38
CA CYS A 12 2.51 -8.05 2.69
C CYS A 12 3.26 -7.19 3.74
N VAL A 13 3.25 -5.86 3.58
CA VAL A 13 3.84 -4.94 4.56
C VAL A 13 2.86 -4.52 5.68
N GLY A 14 1.59 -4.94 5.60
CA GLY A 14 0.58 -4.67 6.64
C GLY A 14 -0.42 -3.56 6.33
N LYS A 15 -0.56 -3.12 5.07
CA LYS A 15 -1.52 -2.06 4.70
C LYS A 15 -2.97 -2.40 5.03
N GLY A 16 -3.42 -3.58 4.61
CA GLY A 16 -4.80 -4.03 4.86
C GLY A 16 -5.12 -4.15 6.36
N PRO A 17 -4.33 -4.87 7.17
CA PRO A 17 -4.49 -4.88 8.62
C PRO A 17 -4.44 -3.49 9.25
N LEU A 18 -3.52 -2.61 8.81
CA LEU A 18 -3.46 -1.22 9.30
C LEU A 18 -4.79 -0.49 9.04
N HIS A 19 -5.32 -0.54 7.82
CA HIS A 19 -6.58 0.11 7.47
C HIS A 19 -7.77 -0.48 8.25
N SER A 20 -7.85 -1.81 8.37
CA SER A 20 -8.89 -2.48 9.14
C SER A 20 -8.85 -2.09 10.62
N THR A 21 -7.65 -2.07 11.19
CA THR A 21 -7.44 -1.71 12.60
C THR A 21 -7.67 -0.22 12.84
N PHE A 22 -7.26 0.64 11.90
CA PHE A 22 -7.56 2.07 11.94
C PHE A 22 -9.08 2.31 11.93
N SER A 23 -9.83 1.62 11.10
CA SER A 23 -11.29 1.71 11.08
C SER A 23 -11.95 1.24 12.39
N LYS A 24 -11.34 0.27 13.08
CA LYS A 24 -11.84 -0.26 14.37
C LYS A 24 -11.58 0.71 15.51
N PHE A 25 -10.39 1.32 15.59
CA PHE A 25 -9.96 2.11 16.76
C PHE A 25 -10.10 3.62 16.59
N PHE A 26 -10.25 4.09 15.34
CA PHE A 26 -10.47 5.49 14.98
C PHE A 26 -11.68 5.62 14.03
N PRO A 27 -12.88 5.13 14.45
CA PRO A 27 -14.03 5.01 13.55
C PRO A 27 -14.50 6.35 12.98
N GLU A 28 -14.41 7.43 13.75
CA GLU A 28 -14.79 8.77 13.29
C GLU A 28 -13.87 9.27 12.19
N LEU A 29 -12.54 9.06 12.33
CA LEU A 29 -11.57 9.41 11.31
C LEU A 29 -11.75 8.54 10.06
N ALA A 30 -11.93 7.23 10.26
CA ALA A 30 -12.12 6.31 9.14
C ALA A 30 -13.42 6.58 8.36
N ALA A 31 -14.50 6.95 9.05
CA ALA A 31 -15.79 7.27 8.42
C ALA A 31 -15.72 8.54 7.55
N SER A 32 -14.77 9.44 7.81
CA SER A 32 -14.56 10.64 7.00
C SER A 32 -13.79 10.35 5.70
N LEU A 33 -13.20 9.16 5.56
CA LEU A 33 -12.37 8.77 4.43
C LEU A 33 -13.16 7.96 3.40
N HIS A 34 -13.40 8.52 2.23
CA HIS A 34 -14.01 7.79 1.12
C HIS A 34 -12.95 6.94 0.41
N LYS A 35 -13.16 5.62 0.37
CA LYS A 35 -12.22 4.70 -0.31
C LYS A 35 -12.29 4.87 -1.81
N LEU A 36 -11.15 5.11 -2.45
CA LEU A 36 -11.02 5.07 -3.90
C LEU A 36 -11.01 3.62 -4.39
N VAL A 37 -11.97 3.28 -5.26
CA VAL A 37 -12.09 1.95 -5.87
C VAL A 37 -11.55 1.99 -7.29
N LEU A 38 -10.48 1.22 -7.55
CA LEU A 38 -9.84 1.13 -8.86
C LEU A 38 -10.44 0.02 -9.72
N TYR A 39 -10.26 0.12 -11.03
CA TYR A 39 -10.45 -1.00 -11.96
C TYR A 39 -9.26 -1.96 -11.87
N ASN A 40 -9.51 -3.27 -12.06
CA ASN A 40 -8.45 -4.28 -12.04
C ASN A 40 -8.81 -5.45 -12.96
N CYS A 41 -7.85 -5.92 -13.78
CA CYS A 41 -8.08 -7.01 -14.72
C CYS A 41 -7.85 -8.42 -14.14
N ARG A 42 -7.31 -8.51 -12.92
CA ARG A 42 -7.16 -9.82 -12.27
C ARG A 42 -8.50 -10.37 -11.78
N SER A 43 -8.56 -11.66 -11.63
CA SER A 43 -9.70 -12.30 -10.97
C SER A 43 -9.83 -11.85 -9.50
N PRO A 44 -11.05 -11.71 -8.95
CA PRO A 44 -11.26 -11.46 -7.54
C PRO A 44 -10.62 -12.53 -6.67
N ARG A 45 -10.12 -12.12 -5.50
CA ARG A 45 -9.67 -13.06 -4.48
C ARG A 45 -10.86 -13.50 -3.61
N PRO A 46 -10.75 -14.61 -2.85
CA PRO A 46 -11.77 -14.98 -1.90
C PRO A 46 -12.11 -13.81 -0.96
N GLY A 47 -13.40 -13.45 -0.90
CA GLY A 47 -13.92 -12.36 -0.07
C GLY A 47 -13.87 -10.96 -0.70
N GLU A 48 -13.25 -10.76 -1.86
CA GLU A 48 -13.30 -9.48 -2.59
C GLU A 48 -14.62 -9.32 -3.34
N ILE A 49 -15.18 -8.12 -3.32
CA ILE A 49 -16.49 -7.76 -3.88
C ILE A 49 -16.30 -6.73 -4.99
N ASP A 50 -16.89 -6.99 -6.18
CA ASP A 50 -16.91 -6.04 -7.30
C ASP A 50 -17.61 -4.73 -6.88
N GLY A 51 -16.98 -3.60 -7.24
CA GLY A 51 -17.45 -2.26 -6.88
C GLY A 51 -17.13 -1.81 -5.46
N LYS A 52 -16.59 -2.70 -4.60
CA LYS A 52 -16.17 -2.37 -3.24
C LYS A 52 -14.66 -2.42 -3.06
N ASP A 53 -14.04 -3.51 -3.52
CA ASP A 53 -12.60 -3.69 -3.43
C ASP A 53 -11.92 -3.22 -4.70
N TYR A 54 -12.43 -3.63 -5.84
CA TYR A 54 -12.08 -3.20 -7.18
C TYR A 54 -13.30 -3.29 -8.10
N TRP A 55 -13.27 -2.53 -9.21
CA TRP A 55 -14.09 -2.79 -10.38
C TRP A 55 -13.37 -3.86 -11.22
N PHE A 56 -13.77 -5.14 -11.09
CA PHE A 56 -13.16 -6.22 -11.84
C PHE A 56 -13.68 -6.22 -13.28
N ARG A 57 -12.79 -5.98 -14.25
CA ARG A 57 -13.09 -5.91 -15.68
C ARG A 57 -12.06 -6.72 -16.46
N SER A 58 -12.38 -7.11 -17.67
CA SER A 58 -11.43 -7.81 -18.53
C SER A 58 -10.20 -6.93 -18.87
N ARG A 59 -9.13 -7.57 -19.27
CA ARG A 59 -7.91 -6.85 -19.66
C ARG A 59 -8.18 -5.92 -20.84
N GLU A 60 -8.97 -6.37 -21.80
CA GLU A 60 -9.36 -5.65 -23.00
C GLU A 60 -10.18 -4.40 -22.67
N GLU A 61 -11.13 -4.54 -21.73
CA GLU A 61 -11.94 -3.41 -21.26
C GLU A 61 -11.05 -2.34 -20.60
N ILE A 62 -10.11 -2.74 -19.72
CA ILE A 62 -9.22 -1.78 -19.05
C ILE A 62 -8.23 -1.16 -20.04
N GLU A 63 -7.69 -1.94 -20.99
CA GLU A 63 -6.80 -1.40 -22.01
C GLU A 63 -7.50 -0.35 -22.88
N ALA A 64 -8.78 -0.54 -23.18
CA ALA A 64 -9.57 0.42 -23.93
C ALA A 64 -9.72 1.78 -23.20
N LEU A 65 -9.60 1.81 -21.86
CA LEU A 65 -9.66 3.04 -21.07
C LEU A 65 -8.47 3.98 -21.32
N ARG A 66 -7.33 3.48 -21.85
CA ARG A 66 -6.19 4.33 -22.24
C ARG A 66 -6.54 5.38 -23.27
N LYS A 67 -7.62 5.17 -24.03
CA LYS A 67 -8.09 6.12 -25.05
C LYS A 67 -8.91 7.28 -24.47
N LYS A 68 -9.24 7.21 -23.18
CA LYS A 68 -10.03 8.22 -22.48
C LYS A 68 -9.10 9.10 -21.63
N GLU A 69 -9.17 10.41 -21.82
CA GLU A 69 -8.30 11.38 -21.14
C GLU A 69 -8.48 11.41 -19.61
N ASN A 70 -9.66 11.04 -19.13
CA ASN A 70 -9.99 11.00 -17.72
C ASN A 70 -9.53 9.70 -17.02
N PHE A 71 -8.83 8.78 -17.70
CA PHE A 71 -8.36 7.55 -17.08
C PHE A 71 -6.83 7.49 -17.03
N ILE A 72 -6.32 7.05 -15.87
CA ILE A 72 -4.94 6.62 -15.71
C ILE A 72 -4.95 5.09 -15.74
N VAL A 73 -4.26 4.48 -16.71
CA VAL A 73 -4.12 3.01 -16.82
C VAL A 73 -2.67 2.62 -16.61
N LEU A 74 -2.45 1.70 -15.66
CA LEU A 74 -1.13 1.25 -15.21
C LEU A 74 -1.03 -0.27 -15.29
N ASP A 75 0.16 -0.77 -15.65
CA ASP A 75 0.52 -2.18 -15.44
C ASP A 75 1.17 -2.33 -14.06
N VAL A 76 0.60 -3.19 -13.23
CA VAL A 76 1.09 -3.48 -11.89
C VAL A 76 1.41 -4.97 -11.79
N ARG A 77 2.65 -5.32 -12.04
CA ARG A 77 3.14 -6.72 -12.04
C ARG A 77 2.40 -7.64 -13.03
N GLY A 78 2.03 -7.10 -14.20
CA GLY A 78 1.32 -7.80 -15.24
C GLY A 78 -0.21 -7.74 -15.13
N ASP A 79 -0.77 -7.17 -14.07
CA ASP A 79 -2.20 -6.87 -13.97
C ASP A 79 -2.45 -5.40 -14.33
N LEU A 80 -3.41 -5.12 -15.23
CA LEU A 80 -3.82 -3.75 -15.53
C LEU A 80 -4.72 -3.22 -14.42
N GLN A 81 -4.43 -2.00 -13.98
CA GLN A 81 -5.28 -1.22 -13.10
C GLN A 81 -5.62 0.11 -13.75
N ALA A 82 -6.80 0.64 -13.47
CA ALA A 82 -7.18 1.96 -13.95
C ALA A 82 -7.90 2.78 -12.87
N VAL A 83 -7.75 4.09 -12.98
CA VAL A 83 -8.40 5.10 -12.14
C VAL A 83 -9.18 6.04 -13.02
N ASP A 84 -10.44 6.31 -12.68
CA ASP A 84 -11.23 7.39 -13.27
C ASP A 84 -10.99 8.69 -12.48
N LEU A 85 -10.36 9.67 -13.10
CA LEU A 85 -10.09 10.97 -12.48
C LEU A 85 -11.38 11.77 -12.19
N ASN A 86 -12.46 11.53 -12.92
CA ASN A 86 -13.75 12.15 -12.63
C ASN A 86 -14.34 11.62 -11.31
N ASP A 87 -14.13 10.34 -11.01
CA ASP A 87 -14.54 9.76 -9.72
C ASP A 87 -13.70 10.36 -8.58
N VAL A 88 -12.40 10.53 -8.79
CA VAL A 88 -11.51 11.20 -7.84
C VAL A 88 -11.97 12.64 -7.56
N ASP A 89 -12.23 13.42 -8.60
CA ASP A 89 -12.66 14.83 -8.47
C ASP A 89 -14.01 14.92 -7.73
N ARG A 90 -14.95 14.03 -8.04
CA ARG A 90 -16.25 13.96 -7.33
C ARG A 90 -16.10 13.61 -5.86
N ALA A 91 -15.26 12.62 -5.56
CA ALA A 91 -15.02 12.19 -4.18
C ALA A 91 -14.33 13.29 -3.37
N LEU A 92 -13.32 13.97 -3.91
CA LEU A 92 -12.65 15.10 -3.26
C LEU A 92 -13.55 16.32 -3.05
N ALA A 93 -14.55 16.51 -3.89
CA ALA A 93 -15.57 17.55 -3.68
C ALA A 93 -16.51 17.20 -2.51
N ALA A 94 -16.74 15.91 -2.25
CA ALA A 94 -17.61 15.42 -1.18
C ALA A 94 -16.89 15.29 0.18
N GLY A 95 -15.59 15.04 0.21
CA GLY A 95 -14.82 14.86 1.45
C GLY A 95 -13.41 14.36 1.24
N ASP A 96 -12.80 13.82 2.29
CA ASP A 96 -11.46 13.24 2.21
C ASP A 96 -11.49 11.90 1.46
N LEU A 97 -10.56 11.72 0.52
CA LEU A 97 -10.38 10.51 -0.28
C LEU A 97 -9.23 9.67 0.26
N PHE A 98 -9.39 8.36 0.25
CA PHE A 98 -8.38 7.41 0.71
C PHE A 98 -8.06 6.37 -0.37
N PHE A 99 -6.79 6.20 -0.64
CA PHE A 99 -6.26 5.13 -1.49
C PHE A 99 -5.30 4.25 -0.70
N GLU A 100 -5.50 2.94 -0.78
CA GLU A 100 -4.58 1.92 -0.29
C GLU A 100 -4.12 1.04 -1.46
N GLY A 101 -2.80 0.98 -1.71
CA GLY A 101 -2.39 0.15 -2.83
C GLY A 101 -0.89 0.06 -3.11
N ASN A 102 -0.60 -0.30 -4.35
CA ASN A 102 0.76 -0.43 -4.85
C ASN A 102 1.44 0.94 -4.95
N PRO A 103 2.74 1.07 -4.61
CA PRO A 103 3.47 2.33 -4.63
C PRO A 103 3.50 3.03 -5.99
N PHE A 104 3.62 2.30 -7.08
CA PHE A 104 3.61 2.90 -8.42
C PHE A 104 2.27 3.56 -8.76
N VAL A 105 1.15 2.94 -8.32
CA VAL A 105 -0.18 3.54 -8.46
C VAL A 105 -0.29 4.78 -7.58
N GLY A 106 0.12 4.67 -6.30
CA GLY A 106 0.12 5.79 -5.36
C GLY A 106 0.91 6.98 -5.89
N ARG A 107 2.10 6.74 -6.44
CA ARG A 107 2.92 7.79 -7.05
C ARG A 107 2.25 8.42 -8.27
N LYS A 108 1.65 7.63 -9.16
CA LYS A 108 0.94 8.17 -10.33
C LYS A 108 -0.26 9.01 -9.94
N LEU A 109 -0.98 8.62 -8.90
CA LEU A 109 -2.05 9.44 -8.33
C LEU A 109 -1.51 10.74 -7.73
N GLN A 110 -0.40 10.68 -7.01
CA GLN A 110 0.29 11.86 -6.48
C GLN A 110 0.68 12.83 -7.61
N GLU A 111 1.36 12.34 -8.65
CA GLU A 111 1.78 13.14 -9.81
C GLU A 111 0.59 13.82 -10.51
N ALA A 112 -0.51 13.10 -10.70
CA ALA A 112 -1.69 13.60 -11.40
C ALA A 112 -2.49 14.64 -10.59
N LEU A 113 -2.46 14.53 -9.25
CA LEU A 113 -3.33 15.31 -8.37
C LEU A 113 -2.60 16.36 -7.54
N ALA A 114 -1.26 16.33 -7.47
CA ALA A 114 -0.48 17.31 -6.73
C ALA A 114 -0.83 18.78 -7.04
N PRO A 115 -1.13 19.16 -8.30
CA PRO A 115 -1.53 20.52 -8.60
C PRO A 115 -2.96 20.88 -8.14
N LYS A 116 -3.79 19.89 -7.81
CA LYS A 116 -5.24 20.06 -7.62
C LYS A 116 -5.74 19.74 -6.22
N ALA A 117 -5.00 18.96 -5.43
CA ALA A 117 -5.47 18.43 -4.16
C ALA A 117 -4.45 18.61 -3.04
N ASN A 118 -4.95 18.74 -1.81
CA ASN A 118 -4.12 18.62 -0.62
C ASN A 118 -3.81 17.13 -0.37
N LEU A 119 -2.55 16.74 -0.57
CA LEU A 119 -2.11 15.36 -0.48
C LEU A 119 -1.46 15.06 0.88
N LEU A 120 -1.75 13.88 1.41
CA LEU A 120 -0.99 13.23 2.47
C LEU A 120 -0.54 11.88 1.95
N THR A 121 0.75 11.70 1.72
CA THR A 121 1.28 10.46 1.17
C THR A 121 2.10 9.72 2.21
N VAL A 122 1.71 8.48 2.50
CA VAL A 122 2.30 7.63 3.53
C VAL A 122 2.76 6.33 2.90
N PHE A 123 4.01 5.99 3.11
CA PHE A 123 4.60 4.73 2.69
C PHE A 123 4.81 3.81 3.89
N LEU A 124 4.22 2.63 3.88
CA LEU A 124 4.49 1.60 4.89
C LEU A 124 5.68 0.75 4.42
N SER A 125 6.76 0.76 5.20
CA SER A 125 8.03 0.12 4.83
C SER A 125 8.32 -1.12 5.68
N PRO A 126 8.82 -2.22 5.08
CA PRO A 126 9.26 -3.40 5.84
C PRO A 126 10.61 -3.20 6.53
N LEU A 127 11.29 -2.08 6.32
CA LEU A 127 12.56 -1.71 6.93
C LEU A 127 12.51 -0.26 7.39
N SER A 128 13.23 0.07 8.46
CA SER A 128 13.51 1.45 8.87
C SER A 128 14.75 2.01 8.15
N ARG A 129 14.93 3.34 8.23
CA ARG A 129 16.15 4.02 7.76
C ARG A 129 17.40 3.45 8.45
N GLU A 130 17.33 3.24 9.76
CA GLU A 130 18.42 2.71 10.56
C GLU A 130 18.83 1.32 10.08
N GLU A 131 17.87 0.43 9.84
CA GLU A 131 18.12 -0.93 9.35
C GLU A 131 18.76 -0.93 7.96
N ILE A 132 18.29 -0.07 7.07
CA ILE A 132 18.90 0.06 5.73
C ILE A 132 20.36 0.49 5.83
N LEU A 133 20.66 1.48 6.65
CA LEU A 133 22.03 1.95 6.87
C LEU A 133 22.90 0.86 7.52
N PHE A 134 22.36 0.11 8.48
CA PHE A 134 23.04 -1.01 9.10
C PHE A 134 23.36 -2.11 8.08
N LEU A 135 22.39 -2.54 7.27
CA LEU A 135 22.58 -3.55 6.23
C LEU A 135 23.63 -3.11 5.20
N LYS A 136 23.59 -1.86 4.77
CA LYS A 136 24.62 -1.28 3.87
C LYS A 136 26.01 -1.31 4.49
N SER A 137 26.13 -0.96 5.78
CA SER A 137 27.42 -0.99 6.49
C SER A 137 28.03 -2.39 6.59
N ARG A 138 27.18 -3.42 6.45
CA ARG A 138 27.59 -4.83 6.46
C ARG A 138 27.76 -5.42 5.05
N ASN A 139 27.67 -4.59 4.01
CA ASN A 139 27.70 -5.01 2.60
C ASN A 139 26.62 -6.05 2.25
N VAL A 140 25.45 -6.00 2.90
CA VAL A 140 24.31 -6.87 2.58
C VAL A 140 23.64 -6.34 1.33
N ALA A 141 23.41 -7.20 0.34
CA ALA A 141 22.66 -6.86 -0.87
C ALA A 141 21.17 -6.63 -0.52
N LEU A 142 20.75 -5.38 -0.41
CA LEU A 142 19.38 -5.00 -0.05
C LEU A 142 18.30 -5.64 -0.94
N PRO A 143 18.49 -5.74 -2.29
CA PRO A 143 17.50 -6.40 -3.15
C PRO A 143 17.24 -7.85 -2.75
N ASP A 144 18.30 -8.62 -2.52
CA ASP A 144 18.19 -10.03 -2.17
C ASP A 144 17.63 -10.22 -0.77
N PHE A 145 18.13 -9.45 0.19
CA PHE A 145 17.64 -9.46 1.57
C PHE A 145 16.14 -9.16 1.63
N LEU A 146 15.70 -8.10 0.97
CA LEU A 146 14.30 -7.70 1.00
C LEU A 146 13.41 -8.71 0.27
N THR A 147 13.86 -9.24 -0.87
CA THR A 147 13.17 -10.31 -1.60
C THR A 147 12.92 -11.52 -0.70
N ASP A 148 13.94 -11.95 0.05
CA ASP A 148 13.82 -13.09 0.98
C ASP A 148 12.87 -12.81 2.15
N VAL A 149 12.96 -11.61 2.74
CA VAL A 149 12.04 -11.21 3.81
C VAL A 149 10.60 -11.22 3.32
N MET A 150 10.33 -10.60 2.17
CA MET A 150 8.97 -10.49 1.63
C MET A 150 8.44 -11.83 1.11
N ARG A 151 9.30 -12.70 0.57
CA ARG A 151 8.94 -14.08 0.20
C ARG A 151 8.44 -14.85 1.41
N ARG A 152 9.17 -14.82 2.53
CA ARG A 152 8.76 -15.49 3.78
C ARG A 152 7.43 -14.97 4.32
N LYS A 153 7.24 -13.65 4.32
CA LYS A 153 5.98 -13.01 4.75
C LYS A 153 4.81 -13.43 3.86
N LEU A 154 4.99 -13.38 2.55
CA LEU A 154 3.98 -13.78 1.57
C LEU A 154 3.62 -15.27 1.67
N LEU A 155 4.61 -16.15 1.88
CA LEU A 155 4.39 -17.57 2.10
C LEU A 155 3.52 -17.80 3.34
N ARG A 156 3.91 -17.25 4.50
CA ARG A 156 3.13 -17.39 5.75
C ARG A 156 1.70 -16.89 5.61
N ARG A 157 1.52 -15.69 5.05
CA ARG A 157 0.18 -15.14 4.81
C ARG A 157 -0.66 -16.04 3.92
N THR A 158 -0.11 -16.47 2.77
CA THR A 158 -0.87 -17.26 1.79
C THR A 158 -1.20 -18.65 2.35
N GLN A 159 -0.27 -19.25 3.11
CA GLN A 159 -0.50 -20.52 3.78
C GLN A 159 -1.62 -20.43 4.83
N ARG A 160 -1.66 -19.35 5.63
CA ARG A 160 -2.77 -19.11 6.58
C ARG A 160 -4.11 -18.98 5.87
N GLN A 161 -4.15 -18.33 4.70
CA GLN A 161 -5.39 -18.11 3.95
C GLN A 161 -5.91 -19.35 3.22
N LYS A 162 -5.01 -20.21 2.74
CA LYS A 162 -5.36 -21.32 1.84
C LYS A 162 -5.05 -22.71 2.40
N GLY A 163 -4.19 -22.83 3.41
CA GLY A 163 -3.64 -24.09 3.92
C GLY A 163 -2.63 -24.68 2.95
N ILE A 164 -3.07 -25.23 1.81
CA ILE A 164 -2.20 -25.83 0.79
C ILE A 164 -1.95 -24.81 -0.35
N LEU A 165 -0.68 -24.69 -0.73
CA LEU A 165 -0.26 -23.78 -1.80
C LEU A 165 -0.18 -24.52 -3.14
N SER A 166 -0.74 -23.92 -4.19
CA SER A 166 -0.57 -24.37 -5.56
C SER A 166 0.70 -23.78 -6.20
N LEU A 167 1.14 -24.35 -7.32
CA LEU A 167 2.23 -23.76 -8.10
C LEU A 167 1.96 -22.31 -8.49
N LYS A 168 0.73 -22.01 -8.89
CA LYS A 168 0.30 -20.63 -9.22
C LYS A 168 0.41 -19.67 -8.02
N ASP A 169 0.18 -20.16 -6.79
CA ASP A 169 0.38 -19.35 -5.59
C ASP A 169 1.87 -19.05 -5.37
N LEU A 170 2.75 -20.04 -5.57
CA LEU A 170 4.19 -19.87 -5.45
C LEU A 170 4.74 -18.91 -6.50
N GLU A 171 4.32 -19.01 -7.75
CA GLU A 171 4.67 -18.06 -8.81
C GLU A 171 4.23 -16.63 -8.50
N ASN A 172 3.01 -16.47 -7.94
CA ASN A 172 2.50 -15.18 -7.52
C ASN A 172 3.30 -14.60 -6.35
N ILE A 173 3.66 -15.43 -5.37
CA ILE A 173 4.51 -15.06 -4.24
C ILE A 173 5.86 -14.57 -4.75
N GLU A 174 6.51 -15.33 -5.62
CA GLU A 174 7.83 -15.00 -6.15
C GLU A 174 7.82 -13.67 -6.93
N ARG A 175 6.87 -13.48 -7.83
CA ARG A 175 6.70 -12.24 -8.59
C ARG A 175 6.53 -11.03 -7.66
N ARG A 176 5.81 -11.17 -6.54
CA ARG A 176 5.58 -10.09 -5.57
C ARG A 176 6.77 -9.84 -4.66
N ALA A 177 7.49 -10.89 -4.29
CA ALA A 177 8.71 -10.78 -3.50
C ALA A 177 9.82 -10.10 -4.31
N SER A 178 10.03 -10.52 -5.56
CA SER A 178 11.04 -9.94 -6.44
C SER A 178 10.80 -8.47 -6.79
N SER A 179 9.53 -8.01 -6.76
CA SER A 179 9.20 -6.59 -7.00
C SER A 179 9.41 -5.70 -5.76
N ALA A 180 9.60 -6.29 -4.57
CA ALA A 180 9.56 -5.54 -3.31
C ALA A 180 10.63 -4.46 -3.20
N TYR A 181 11.85 -4.71 -3.69
CA TYR A 181 12.92 -3.71 -3.65
C TYR A 181 12.65 -2.53 -4.60
N THR A 182 12.16 -2.80 -5.81
CA THR A 182 11.78 -1.74 -6.75
C THR A 182 10.63 -0.90 -6.19
N GLU A 183 9.69 -1.54 -5.50
CA GLU A 183 8.60 -0.85 -4.80
C GLU A 183 9.09 -0.05 -3.59
N LEU A 184 10.10 -0.55 -2.85
CA LEU A 184 10.71 0.17 -1.73
C LEU A 184 11.35 1.48 -2.18
N LYS A 185 11.95 1.52 -3.36
CA LYS A 185 12.56 2.74 -3.92
C LYS A 185 11.56 3.87 -4.11
N GLU A 186 10.28 3.58 -4.25
CA GLU A 186 9.24 4.60 -4.37
C GLU A 186 9.02 5.37 -3.06
N ALA A 187 9.45 4.84 -1.90
CA ALA A 187 9.28 5.47 -0.59
C ALA A 187 9.82 6.90 -0.51
N ARG A 188 10.91 7.20 -1.23
CA ARG A 188 11.52 8.54 -1.31
C ARG A 188 10.59 9.63 -1.87
N HIS A 189 9.53 9.25 -2.55
CA HIS A 189 8.57 10.18 -3.16
C HIS A 189 7.36 10.46 -2.26
N PHE A 190 7.28 9.80 -1.12
CA PHE A 190 6.20 9.96 -0.15
C PHE A 190 6.59 10.96 0.93
N ASP A 191 5.59 11.67 1.48
CA ASP A 191 5.82 12.65 2.54
C ASP A 191 6.36 12.01 3.80
N TYR A 192 5.82 10.81 4.13
CA TYR A 192 6.19 10.06 5.32
C TYR A 192 6.36 8.58 5.03
N VAL A 193 7.35 7.98 5.68
CA VAL A 193 7.58 6.54 5.70
C VAL A 193 7.37 6.02 7.12
N ILE A 194 6.52 5.03 7.29
CA ILE A 194 6.30 4.35 8.57
C ILE A 194 6.93 2.96 8.49
N PRO A 195 8.00 2.68 9.23
CA PRO A 195 8.54 1.33 9.36
C PRO A 195 7.55 0.38 10.03
N ASN A 196 7.37 -0.81 9.47
CA ASN A 196 6.48 -1.83 10.03
C ASN A 196 6.95 -3.23 9.69
N HIS A 197 7.44 -3.97 10.69
CA HIS A 197 7.81 -5.37 10.56
C HIS A 197 6.60 -6.31 10.63
N ASP A 198 5.46 -5.84 11.13
CA ASP A 198 4.23 -6.60 11.26
C ASP A 198 3.40 -6.53 9.97
N GLY A 199 3.69 -7.43 9.02
CA GLY A 199 2.91 -7.54 7.78
C GLY A 199 1.55 -8.20 7.97
N GLU A 200 0.86 -8.53 6.86
CA GLU A 200 -0.39 -9.29 6.89
C GLU A 200 -0.19 -10.73 7.40
N ASP A 201 1.05 -11.16 7.61
CA ASP A 201 1.44 -12.45 8.19
C ASP A 201 1.59 -12.40 9.72
N SER A 202 1.58 -11.22 10.34
CA SER A 202 1.78 -11.06 11.78
C SER A 202 0.50 -11.20 12.58
N GLU A 203 0.61 -11.80 13.76
CA GLU A 203 -0.46 -11.89 14.75
C GLU A 203 -0.58 -10.63 15.61
N ASN A 204 0.42 -9.73 15.58
CA ASN A 204 0.44 -8.51 16.38
C ASN A 204 -0.72 -7.55 16.06
N TRP A 205 -1.40 -7.73 14.93
CA TRP A 205 -2.59 -6.96 14.56
C TRP A 205 -3.84 -7.34 15.37
N ASP A 206 -3.96 -8.61 15.78
CA ASP A 206 -5.18 -9.19 16.35
C ASP A 206 -4.95 -10.18 17.51
N ALA A 207 -3.71 -10.44 17.93
CA ALA A 207 -3.40 -11.32 19.06
C ALA A 207 -4.01 -10.82 20.39
N PHE A 208 -4.22 -9.51 20.50
CA PHE A 208 -4.93 -8.87 21.62
C PHE A 208 -6.03 -7.97 21.09
N TYR A 209 -6.88 -7.46 22.00
CA TYR A 209 -7.91 -6.50 21.61
C TYR A 209 -7.34 -5.27 20.89
N TYR A 210 -6.20 -4.76 21.36
CA TYR A 210 -5.44 -3.67 20.75
C TYR A 210 -4.12 -4.18 20.16
N PRO A 211 -3.70 -3.71 19.00
CA PRO A 211 -2.44 -4.13 18.38
C PRO A 211 -1.22 -3.95 19.29
N VAL A 212 -0.21 -4.79 19.07
CA VAL A 212 1.08 -4.73 19.80
C VAL A 212 2.24 -4.57 18.82
N GLY A 213 3.44 -4.36 19.31
CA GLY A 213 4.64 -4.27 18.49
C GLY A 213 4.62 -3.12 17.48
N ASP A 214 5.14 -3.37 16.29
CA ASP A 214 5.19 -2.37 15.21
C ASP A 214 3.82 -2.14 14.58
N ALA A 215 2.91 -3.11 14.62
CA ALA A 215 1.52 -2.94 14.23
C ALA A 215 0.86 -1.78 15.02
N ARG A 216 1.11 -1.71 16.34
CA ARG A 216 0.62 -0.61 17.18
C ARG A 216 1.28 0.72 16.82
N LYS A 217 2.61 0.72 16.63
CA LYS A 217 3.34 1.95 16.26
C LYS A 217 2.83 2.49 14.94
N ALA A 218 2.66 1.61 13.93
CA ALA A 218 2.15 1.99 12.62
C ALA A 218 0.72 2.54 12.70
N LEU A 219 -0.16 1.92 13.50
CA LEU A 219 -1.53 2.38 13.71
C LEU A 219 -1.58 3.80 14.28
N VAL A 220 -0.83 4.04 15.38
CA VAL A 220 -0.80 5.35 16.04
C VAL A 220 -0.18 6.40 15.13
N ALA A 221 0.94 6.06 14.46
CA ALA A 221 1.59 6.98 13.53
C ALA A 221 0.67 7.36 12.35
N PHE A 222 -0.05 6.40 11.78
CA PHE A 222 -1.01 6.69 10.71
C PHE A 222 -2.16 7.58 11.19
N ALA A 223 -2.71 7.31 12.37
CA ALA A 223 -3.77 8.13 12.95
C ALA A 223 -3.29 9.57 13.23
N ASP A 224 -2.08 9.74 13.78
CA ASP A 224 -1.50 11.06 14.00
C ASP A 224 -1.33 11.84 12.69
N LEU A 225 -0.78 11.20 11.64
CA LEU A 225 -0.63 11.84 10.32
C LEU A 225 -1.97 12.26 9.73
N THR A 226 -3.02 11.43 9.86
CA THR A 226 -4.37 11.79 9.36
C THR A 226 -4.97 12.98 10.11
N THR A 227 -4.55 13.24 11.34
CA THR A 227 -4.95 14.42 12.13
C THR A 227 -4.01 15.62 11.98
N GLY A 228 -2.98 15.53 11.11
CA GLY A 228 -2.01 16.60 10.86
C GLY A 228 -0.86 16.68 11.87
N LYS A 229 -0.72 15.67 12.74
CA LYS A 229 0.43 15.55 13.66
C LYS A 229 1.52 14.75 12.97
N VAL A 230 2.79 15.11 13.20
CA VAL A 230 3.95 14.36 12.71
C VAL A 230 4.50 13.51 13.85
N PRO A 231 4.28 12.18 13.85
CA PRO A 231 4.77 11.30 14.90
C PRO A 231 6.26 11.04 14.77
N ALA A 232 6.94 10.77 15.87
CA ALA A 232 8.37 10.43 15.89
C ALA A 232 8.69 9.12 15.13
N ALA A 233 7.71 8.23 14.96
CA ALA A 233 7.85 6.99 14.21
C ALA A 233 7.78 7.18 12.67
N ALA A 234 7.40 8.36 12.19
CA ALA A 234 7.38 8.66 10.77
C ALA A 234 8.75 9.19 10.33
N GLU A 235 9.28 8.58 9.29
CA GLU A 235 10.57 8.93 8.70
C GLU A 235 10.36 9.68 7.39
N LYS A 236 11.39 10.40 6.95
CA LYS A 236 11.50 10.94 5.60
C LYS A 236 12.73 10.37 4.93
N TRP A 237 12.55 9.80 3.73
CA TRP A 237 13.63 9.17 3.00
C TRP A 237 14.08 10.02 1.81
N ASP A 238 15.38 9.98 1.56
CA ASP A 238 16.03 10.59 0.40
C ASP A 238 16.46 9.53 -0.62
N GLU A 239 16.89 9.99 -1.78
CA GLU A 239 17.31 9.09 -2.86
C GLU A 239 18.58 8.30 -2.50
N GLU A 240 19.48 8.86 -1.68
CA GLU A 240 20.76 8.23 -1.33
C GLU A 240 20.57 7.01 -0.42
N LEU A 241 19.49 7.03 0.38
CA LEU A 241 19.20 5.94 1.30
C LEU A 241 18.97 4.60 0.57
N ILE A 242 18.37 4.63 -0.62
CA ILE A 242 17.91 3.44 -1.35
C ILE A 242 18.48 3.34 -2.78
N ARG A 243 19.64 3.92 -2.96
CA ARG A 243 20.50 3.68 -4.13
C ARG A 243 21.20 2.34 -4.05
#